data_4ff96f689109a568f68cf1bd872874c1
#
_entry.id   4ff96f689109a568f68cf1bd872874c1
#
_cell.length_a   1.000
_cell.length_b   1.000
_cell.length_c   1.000
_cell.angle_alpha   90.00
_cell.angle_beta   90.00
_cell.angle_gamma   90.00
#
_symmetry.space_group_name_H-M   'P 1'
#
loop_
_entity.id
_entity.type
_entity.pdbx_description
1 polymer ?
#
loop_
_entity_poly.entity_id
_entity_poly.type
_entity_poly.pdbx_seq_one_letter_code
_entity_poly.pdbx_strand_id
1 'polypeptide(L)' 'MATQKIYAGSALRETRARAGLTQRRFAERLDVSLPYLSQMENNHRPISAGVLLRLAQEFDVDLTTLAAGDAERLVIDMQE' A
#
# COMPACT_ATOMS: atom_id res chain seq x y z
N MET A 1 -11.18 1.01 -20.22
CA MET A 1 -10.18 0.80 -19.71
C MET A 1 -10.16 0.67 -18.30
N ALA A 2 -9.81 -0.28 -17.83
CA ALA A 2 -9.88 -0.56 -16.46
C ALA A 2 -8.82 0.19 -15.73
N THR A 3 -9.19 0.78 -14.65
CA THR A 3 -8.26 1.39 -13.76
C THR A 3 -7.73 0.33 -12.85
N GLN A 4 -6.42 0.21 -12.79
CA GLN A 4 -5.85 -0.75 -11.91
C GLN A 4 -5.87 -0.24 -10.50
N LYS A 5 -6.39 -1.05 -9.59
CA LYS A 5 -6.41 -0.72 -8.16
C LYS A 5 -5.43 -1.63 -7.45
N ILE A 6 -4.58 -1.05 -6.64
CA ILE A 6 -3.56 -1.79 -5.92
C ILE A 6 -3.96 -1.91 -4.46
N TYR A 7 -4.15 -3.14 -4.02
CA TYR A 7 -4.45 -3.43 -2.63
C TYR A 7 -3.22 -4.12 -2.04
N ALA A 8 -2.51 -3.41 -1.21
CA ALA A 8 -1.27 -3.92 -0.67
C ALA A 8 -1.16 -3.62 0.83
N GLY A 9 -2.22 -3.97 1.55
CA GLY A 9 -2.27 -3.68 2.98
C GLY A 9 -1.17 -4.33 3.77
N SER A 10 -0.81 -5.58 3.44
CA SER A 10 0.25 -6.24 4.18
C SER A 10 1.60 -5.59 3.92
N ALA A 11 1.84 -5.11 2.69
CA ALA A 11 3.07 -4.40 2.39
C ALA A 11 3.14 -3.09 3.14
N LEU A 12 2.01 -2.40 3.28
CA LEU A 12 1.96 -1.18 4.08
C LEU A 12 2.30 -1.46 5.53
N ARG A 13 1.69 -2.49 6.08
CA ARG A 13 1.95 -2.84 7.48
C ARG A 13 3.40 -3.25 7.68
N GLU A 14 3.95 -3.96 6.73
CA GLU A 14 5.34 -4.39 6.83
C GLU A 14 6.28 -3.18 6.77
N THR A 15 6.01 -2.24 5.88
CA THR A 15 6.79 -1.02 5.79
C THR A 15 6.73 -0.25 7.10
N ARG A 16 5.53 -0.13 7.65
CA ARG A 16 5.34 0.56 8.92
C ARG A 16 6.13 -0.10 10.04
N ALA A 17 6.04 -1.41 10.11
CA ALA A 17 6.74 -2.16 11.16
C ALA A 17 8.25 -2.03 11.02
N ARG A 18 8.73 -2.09 9.79
CA ARG A 18 10.15 -1.97 9.53
C ARG A 18 10.66 -0.59 9.91
N ALA A 19 9.86 0.43 9.70
CA ALA A 19 10.22 1.80 10.07
C ALA A 19 10.02 2.07 11.56
N GLY A 20 9.40 1.15 12.29
CA GLY A 20 9.15 1.33 13.71
C GLY A 20 8.14 2.40 14.03
N LEU A 21 7.15 2.58 13.15
CA LEU A 21 6.17 3.65 13.32
C LEU A 21 4.83 3.12 13.78
N THR A 22 4.13 3.96 14.54
CA THR A 22 2.72 3.70 14.83
C THR A 22 1.90 4.03 13.60
N GLN A 23 0.65 3.56 13.58
CA GLN A 23 -0.25 3.91 12.49
C GLN A 23 -0.40 5.43 12.36
N ARG A 24 -0.53 6.11 13.49
CA ARG A 24 -0.70 7.56 13.47
C ARG A 24 0.50 8.26 12.82
N ARG A 25 1.70 7.86 13.21
CA ARG A 25 2.90 8.46 12.64
C ARG A 25 3.04 8.13 11.17
N PHE A 26 2.71 6.91 10.81
CA PHE A 26 2.78 6.50 9.41
C PHE A 26 1.81 7.30 8.57
N ALA A 27 0.59 7.50 9.08
CA ALA A 27 -0.40 8.31 8.37
C ALA A 27 0.09 9.73 8.17
N GLU A 28 0.73 10.30 9.18
CA GLU A 28 1.30 11.64 9.07
C GLU A 28 2.37 11.69 7.99
N ARG A 29 3.23 10.70 7.96
CA ARG A 29 4.29 10.66 6.96
C ARG A 29 3.74 10.49 5.55
N LEU A 30 2.63 9.78 5.42
CA LEU A 30 1.99 9.58 4.12
C LEU A 30 1.02 10.69 3.75
N ASP A 31 0.81 11.62 4.68
CA ASP A 31 -0.09 12.76 4.48
C ASP A 31 -1.53 12.31 4.23
N VAL A 32 -1.98 11.36 5.01
CA VAL A 32 -3.35 10.86 4.95
C VAL A 32 -3.90 10.78 6.37
N SER A 33 -5.22 10.66 6.47
CA SER A 33 -5.85 10.52 7.77
C SER A 33 -5.62 9.12 8.32
N LEU A 34 -5.72 8.99 9.63
CA LEU A 34 -5.56 7.69 10.26
C LEU A 34 -6.59 6.67 9.77
N PRO A 35 -7.89 7.03 9.71
CA PRO A 35 -8.87 6.07 9.20
C PRO A 35 -8.59 5.64 7.76
N TYR A 36 -8.12 6.56 6.93
CA TYR A 36 -7.81 6.24 5.55
C TYR A 36 -6.67 5.21 5.49
N LEU A 37 -5.61 5.45 6.29
CA LEU A 37 -4.51 4.49 6.35
C LEU A 37 -4.99 3.14 6.84
N SER A 38 -5.83 3.13 7.88
CA SER A 38 -6.33 1.88 8.41
C SER A 38 -7.09 1.09 7.33
N GLN A 39 -7.89 1.77 6.54
CA GLN A 39 -8.62 1.11 5.47
C GLN A 39 -7.68 0.54 4.41
N MET A 40 -6.62 1.27 4.08
CA MET A 40 -5.65 0.77 3.12
C MET A 40 -4.90 -0.44 3.68
N GLU A 41 -4.55 -0.41 4.95
CA GLU A 41 -3.83 -1.52 5.57
C GLU A 41 -4.69 -2.77 5.67
N ASN A 42 -6.00 -2.60 5.72
CA ASN A 42 -6.92 -3.72 5.79
C ASN A 42 -7.51 -4.10 4.44
N ASN A 43 -6.97 -3.55 3.37
CA ASN A 43 -7.42 -3.83 2.01
C ASN A 43 -8.87 -3.46 1.76
N HIS A 44 -9.41 -2.53 2.54
CA HIS A 44 -10.75 -2.02 2.30
C HIS A 44 -10.71 -0.87 1.32
N ARG A 45 -9.53 -0.41 0.96
CA ARG A 45 -9.35 0.71 0.06
C ARG A 45 -8.03 0.54 -0.69
N PRO A 46 -8.01 0.81 -1.99
CA PRO A 46 -6.76 0.70 -2.73
C PRO A 46 -5.80 1.82 -2.35
N ILE A 47 -4.54 1.61 -2.62
CA ILE A 47 -3.51 2.60 -2.36
C ILE A 47 -3.57 3.64 -3.48
N SER A 48 -3.66 4.91 -3.10
CA SER A 48 -3.71 5.99 -4.08
C SER A 48 -2.32 6.25 -4.66
N ALA A 49 -2.29 6.89 -5.81
CA ALA A 49 -1.02 7.25 -6.45
C ALA A 49 -0.19 8.16 -5.55
N GLY A 50 -0.84 9.08 -4.84
CA GLY A 50 -0.13 9.95 -3.93
C GLY A 50 0.58 9.19 -2.83
N VAL A 51 -0.09 8.18 -2.27
CA VAL A 51 0.51 7.37 -1.23
C VAL A 51 1.66 6.55 -1.80
N LEU A 52 1.51 6.02 -3.01
CA LEU A 52 2.59 5.27 -3.64
C LEU A 52 3.83 6.13 -3.80
N LEU A 53 3.66 7.37 -4.25
CA LEU A 53 4.78 8.27 -4.40
C LEU A 53 5.46 8.56 -3.07
N ARG A 54 4.65 8.78 -2.02
CA ARG A 54 5.21 9.03 -0.71
C ARG A 54 5.98 7.82 -0.19
N LEU A 55 5.46 6.63 -0.42
CA LEU A 55 6.17 5.42 -0.01
C LEU A 55 7.53 5.32 -0.69
N ALA A 56 7.58 5.63 -1.97
CA ALA A 56 8.83 5.56 -2.69
C ALA A 56 9.81 6.62 -2.21
N GLN A 57 9.31 7.82 -1.89
CA GLN A 57 10.17 8.92 -1.51
C GLN A 57 10.61 8.86 -0.07
N GLU A 58 9.69 8.52 0.83
CA GLU A 58 9.96 8.58 2.26
C GLU A 58 10.50 7.28 2.83
N PHE A 59 10.09 6.17 2.27
CA PHE A 59 10.43 4.87 2.85
C PHE A 59 11.20 3.97 1.89
N ASP A 60 11.56 4.51 0.75
CA ASP A 60 12.37 3.77 -0.20
C ASP A 60 11.74 2.45 -0.60
N VAL A 61 10.42 2.43 -0.67
CA VAL A 61 9.68 1.23 -1.04
C VAL A 61 9.70 1.07 -2.55
N ASP A 62 9.92 -0.15 -2.99
CA ASP A 62 9.92 -0.45 -4.41
C ASP A 62 8.50 -0.63 -4.89
N LEU A 63 8.04 0.27 -5.73
CA LEU A 63 6.68 0.21 -6.26
C LEU A 63 6.45 -1.06 -7.05
N THR A 64 7.49 -1.57 -7.68
CA THR A 64 7.38 -2.81 -8.42
C THR A 64 7.03 -3.97 -7.50
N THR A 65 7.60 -3.97 -6.30
CA THR A 65 7.31 -5.00 -5.33
C THR A 65 5.84 -4.96 -4.91
N LEU A 66 5.31 -3.76 -4.70
CA LEU A 66 3.91 -3.62 -4.35
C LEU A 66 3.00 -4.11 -5.46
N ALA A 67 3.32 -3.73 -6.68
CA ALA A 67 2.52 -4.13 -7.83
C ALA A 67 2.63 -5.62 -8.08
N ALA A 68 3.81 -6.19 -7.83
CA ALA A 68 4.01 -7.61 -8.05
C ALA A 68 3.14 -8.47 -7.15
N GLY A 69 2.99 -8.05 -5.88
CA GLY A 69 2.14 -8.79 -4.97
C GLY A 69 0.70 -8.82 -5.44
N ASP A 70 0.22 -7.68 -5.93
CA ASP A 70 -1.14 -7.60 -6.44
C ASP A 70 -1.27 -8.37 -7.75
N ALA A 71 -0.25 -8.29 -8.59
CA ALA A 71 -0.25 -9.00 -9.86
C ALA A 71 -0.24 -10.51 -9.67
N GLU A 72 0.47 -10.98 -8.67
CA GLU A 72 0.48 -12.41 -8.37
C GLU A 72 -0.91 -12.91 -8.04
N ARG A 73 -1.65 -12.12 -7.29
CA ARG A 73 -3.00 -12.49 -6.93
C ARG A 73 -3.89 -12.53 -8.15
N LEU A 74 -3.71 -11.57 -9.05
CA LEU A 74 -4.48 -11.54 -10.28
C LEU A 74 -4.18 -12.74 -11.16
N VAL A 75 -2.91 -13.13 -11.23
CA VAL A 75 -2.53 -14.29 -12.04
C VAL A 75 -3.20 -15.54 -11.52
N ILE A 76 -3.23 -15.72 -10.21
CA ILE A 76 -3.89 -16.86 -9.64
C ILE A 76 -5.37 -16.88 -10.02
N ASP A 77 -6.03 -15.73 -9.94
CA ASP A 77 -7.42 -15.63 -10.31
C ASP A 77 -7.64 -16.00 -11.76
N MET A 78 -6.75 -15.56 -12.62
CA MET A 78 -6.90 -15.79 -14.04
C MET A 78 -6.72 -17.25 -14.43
N GLN A 79 -6.05 -18.00 -13.61
CA GLN A 79 -5.83 -19.40 -13.90
C GLN A 79 -7.04 -20.25 -13.53
N GLU A 80 -7.97 -19.67 -12.86
CA GLU A 80 -9.18 -20.38 -12.55
C GLU A 80 -10.02 -20.59 -13.79
#